data_c65e4c01eb5e11231bfc62c4e4238e97
#
_entry.id   c65e4c01eb5e11231bfc62c4e4238e97
#
_cell.length_a   1.000
_cell.length_b   1.000
_cell.length_c   1.000
_cell.angle_alpha   90.00
_cell.angle_beta   90.00
_cell.angle_gamma   90.00
#
_symmetry.space_group_name_H-M   'P 1'
#
loop_
_entity.id
_entity.type
_entity.pdbx_description
1 polymer ?
#
loop_
_entity_poly.entity_id
_entity_poly.type
_entity_poly.pdbx_seq_one_letter_code
_entity_poly.pdbx_strand_id
1 'polypeptide(L)'
;MPNKLPKFLDNHKICIICEGNEEYEYLNRLKNLKVWNEQYDISLVNASGNGNIPARYQDRYQNGADELVLVFCDTEKKPHEQYEDIKRKINEFHGVDSAADEVIMFGNPCTMQIISKHWTDKNLKSPAKPVNAPLIKEYTGVENYKGRADQIHEVMEHVTAENYVDMSQRVRKLDSDDSVTGSSNFGKFIKLFESDDSGWIEEINGYL
;
A
#
# COMPACT_ATOMS: atom_id res chain seq x y z
N MET A 1 -45.03 5.55 9.95
CA MET A 1 -43.64 5.16 10.26
C MET A 1 -42.75 6.36 9.97
N PRO A 2 -41.96 6.88 10.91
CA PRO A 2 -41.07 8.01 10.61
C PRO A 2 -39.99 7.56 9.64
N ASN A 3 -39.88 8.24 8.49
CA ASN A 3 -38.77 8.09 7.56
C ASN A 3 -37.48 8.44 8.33
N LYS A 4 -36.70 7.41 8.69
CA LYS A 4 -35.31 7.63 9.09
C LYS A 4 -34.58 8.16 7.86
N LEU A 5 -34.19 9.43 7.88
CA LEU A 5 -33.22 9.95 6.93
C LEU A 5 -32.00 9.04 6.94
N PRO A 6 -31.42 8.72 5.76
CA PRO A 6 -30.18 7.98 5.73
C PRO A 6 -29.15 8.69 6.60
N LYS A 7 -28.46 7.95 7.47
CA LYS A 7 -27.28 8.49 8.14
C LYS A 7 -26.34 8.96 7.05
N PHE A 8 -26.03 10.25 7.01
CA PHE A 8 -24.84 10.73 6.34
C PHE A 8 -23.68 10.06 7.10
N LEU A 9 -23.07 9.05 6.49
CA LEU A 9 -21.80 8.55 6.94
C LEU A 9 -20.80 9.65 6.60
N ASP A 10 -20.27 10.32 7.63
CA ASP A 10 -19.06 11.13 7.44
C ASP A 10 -17.95 10.15 7.06
N ASN A 11 -17.63 10.09 5.77
CA ASN A 11 -16.58 9.21 5.29
C ASN A 11 -15.23 9.76 5.75
N HIS A 12 -14.43 8.88 6.36
CA HIS A 12 -13.07 9.21 6.79
C HIS A 12 -12.16 9.37 5.57
N LYS A 13 -11.57 10.54 5.41
CA LYS A 13 -10.70 10.85 4.27
C LYS A 13 -9.27 10.42 4.53
N ILE A 14 -8.78 9.49 3.74
CA ILE A 14 -7.42 8.98 3.82
C ILE A 14 -6.73 9.19 2.47
N CYS A 15 -5.53 9.78 2.49
CA CYS A 15 -4.69 9.88 1.31
C CYS A 15 -3.56 8.86 1.38
N ILE A 16 -3.31 8.12 0.29
CA ILE A 16 -2.15 7.23 0.18
C ILE A 16 -1.24 7.73 -0.93
N ILE A 17 0.00 8.09 -0.57
CA ILE A 17 1.06 8.46 -1.51
C ILE A 17 1.71 7.17 -2.01
N CYS A 18 1.50 6.83 -3.26
CA CYS A 18 2.08 5.67 -3.93
C CYS A 18 3.43 6.04 -4.56
N GLU A 19 4.43 5.18 -4.45
CA GLU A 19 5.75 5.41 -5.05
C GLU A 19 5.66 5.64 -6.56
N GLY A 20 4.98 4.73 -7.25
CA GLY A 20 4.87 4.75 -8.70
C GLY A 20 3.57 4.13 -9.22
N ASN A 21 3.59 3.73 -10.49
CA ASN A 21 2.42 3.20 -11.16
C ASN A 21 2.00 1.82 -10.63
N GLU A 22 2.93 0.98 -10.19
CA GLU A 22 2.63 -0.38 -9.71
C GLU A 22 1.81 -0.34 -8.43
N GLU A 23 2.23 0.47 -7.45
CA GLU A 23 1.53 0.72 -6.18
C GLU A 23 0.18 1.39 -6.42
N TYR A 24 0.16 2.43 -7.26
CA TYR A 24 -1.03 3.20 -7.58
C TYR A 24 -2.11 2.32 -8.23
N GLU A 25 -1.77 1.58 -9.30
CA GLU A 25 -2.73 0.73 -10.01
C GLU A 25 -3.20 -0.43 -9.14
N TYR A 26 -2.34 -0.99 -8.29
CA TYR A 26 -2.72 -2.03 -7.35
C TYR A 26 -3.76 -1.55 -6.34
N LEU A 27 -3.49 -0.44 -5.64
CA LEU A 27 -4.47 0.10 -4.68
C LEU A 27 -5.75 0.58 -5.37
N ASN A 28 -5.63 1.17 -6.56
CA ASN A 28 -6.78 1.57 -7.36
C ASN A 28 -7.65 0.37 -7.76
N ARG A 29 -7.01 -0.77 -8.08
CA ARG A 29 -7.73 -2.02 -8.33
C ARG A 29 -8.48 -2.50 -7.10
N LEU A 30 -7.86 -2.52 -5.92
CA LEU A 30 -8.51 -2.93 -4.67
C LEU A 30 -9.70 -2.02 -4.32
N LYS A 31 -9.56 -0.70 -4.50
CA LYS A 31 -10.68 0.24 -4.36
C LYS A 31 -11.85 -0.10 -5.28
N ASN A 32 -11.58 -0.33 -6.56
CA ASN A 32 -12.59 -0.63 -7.57
C ASN A 32 -13.29 -1.97 -7.30
N LEU A 33 -12.59 -2.91 -6.67
CA LEU A 33 -13.17 -4.18 -6.20
C LEU A 33 -14.02 -4.02 -4.93
N LYS A 34 -13.99 -2.83 -4.26
CA LYS A 34 -14.72 -2.53 -3.02
C LYS A 34 -14.44 -3.55 -1.91
N VAL A 35 -13.18 -3.94 -1.77
CA VAL A 35 -12.76 -4.94 -0.77
C VAL A 35 -12.52 -4.34 0.61
N TRP A 36 -12.53 -3.02 0.74
CA TRP A 36 -12.37 -2.26 1.97
C TRP A 36 -13.71 -1.67 2.44
N ASN A 37 -13.77 -1.28 3.71
CA ASN A 37 -14.97 -0.70 4.29
C ASN A 37 -15.31 0.64 3.62
N GLU A 38 -16.58 0.82 3.25
CA GLU A 38 -17.08 1.99 2.51
C GLU A 38 -17.02 3.30 3.32
N GLN A 39 -16.80 3.21 4.64
CA GLN A 39 -16.60 4.42 5.47
C GLN A 39 -15.27 5.14 5.19
N TYR A 40 -14.30 4.49 4.52
CA TYR A 40 -13.02 5.10 4.19
C TYR A 40 -13.03 5.62 2.74
N ASP A 41 -12.98 6.95 2.60
CA ASP A 41 -12.78 7.61 1.29
C ASP A 41 -11.27 7.73 1.02
N ILE A 42 -10.74 6.75 0.30
CA ILE A 42 -9.31 6.65 0.03
C ILE A 42 -8.97 7.36 -1.28
N SER A 43 -8.17 8.42 -1.20
CA SER A 43 -7.55 9.10 -2.35
C SER A 43 -6.14 8.57 -2.59
N LEU A 44 -5.74 8.44 -3.85
CA LEU A 44 -4.40 7.95 -4.23
C LEU A 44 -3.62 9.04 -4.96
N VAL A 45 -2.35 9.19 -4.61
CA VAL A 45 -1.43 10.13 -5.27
C VAL A 45 -0.20 9.36 -5.74
N ASN A 46 0.08 9.39 -7.03
CA ASN A 46 1.32 8.84 -7.59
C ASN A 46 2.46 9.84 -7.42
N ALA A 47 3.47 9.49 -6.64
CA ALA A 47 4.64 10.35 -6.40
C ALA A 47 5.59 10.41 -7.61
N SER A 48 5.49 9.44 -8.53
CA SER A 48 6.37 9.31 -9.69
C SER A 48 7.86 9.13 -9.28
N GLY A 49 8.07 8.31 -8.27
CA GLY A 49 9.38 7.87 -7.78
C GLY A 49 9.65 8.23 -6.31
N ASN A 50 10.50 7.41 -5.68
CA ASN A 50 10.84 7.47 -4.25
C ASN A 50 11.27 8.85 -3.76
N GLY A 51 12.08 9.57 -4.53
CA GLY A 51 12.58 10.89 -4.17
C GLY A 51 11.50 11.95 -3.97
N ASN A 52 10.32 11.76 -4.54
CA ASN A 52 9.20 12.71 -4.45
C ASN A 52 8.26 12.41 -3.29
N ILE A 53 8.31 11.20 -2.70
CA ILE A 53 7.39 10.77 -1.64
C ILE A 53 7.39 11.75 -0.47
N PRO A 54 8.54 12.13 0.14
CA PRO A 54 8.53 13.00 1.30
C PRO A 54 7.88 14.37 1.04
N ALA A 55 8.17 14.96 -0.12
CA ALA A 55 7.59 16.25 -0.49
C ALA A 55 6.08 16.16 -0.69
N ARG A 56 5.58 15.09 -1.37
CA ARG A 56 4.15 14.85 -1.56
C ARG A 56 3.44 14.57 -0.24
N TYR A 57 4.08 13.81 0.65
CA TYR A 57 3.57 13.51 1.97
C TYR A 57 3.37 14.80 2.78
N GLN A 58 4.40 15.64 2.89
CA GLN A 58 4.37 16.91 3.62
C GLN A 58 3.31 17.86 3.06
N ASP A 59 3.25 18.01 1.72
CA ASP A 59 2.26 18.85 1.04
C ASP A 59 0.82 18.42 1.38
N ARG A 60 0.53 17.12 1.30
CA ARG A 60 -0.80 16.57 1.61
C ARG A 60 -1.15 16.70 3.09
N TYR A 61 -0.20 16.39 3.97
CA TYR A 61 -0.41 16.50 5.41
C TYR A 61 -0.70 17.96 5.84
N GLN A 62 0.09 18.92 5.33
CA GLN A 62 -0.07 20.35 5.65
C GLN A 62 -1.36 20.94 5.05
N ASN A 63 -1.87 20.39 3.97
CA ASN A 63 -3.10 20.83 3.34
C ASN A 63 -4.34 20.58 4.25
N GLY A 64 -4.27 19.58 5.13
CA GLY A 64 -5.34 19.28 6.09
C GLY A 64 -6.66 18.83 5.45
N ALA A 65 -6.64 18.41 4.19
CA ALA A 65 -7.84 17.94 3.49
C ALA A 65 -8.19 16.49 3.81
N ASP A 66 -7.21 15.71 4.26
CA ASP A 66 -7.31 14.31 4.63
C ASP A 66 -7.12 14.16 6.14
N GLU A 67 -7.85 13.24 6.77
CA GLU A 67 -7.71 12.92 8.20
C GLU A 67 -6.42 12.16 8.49
N LEU A 68 -5.94 11.40 7.50
CA LEU A 68 -4.68 10.65 7.58
C LEU A 68 -3.99 10.60 6.22
N VAL A 69 -2.68 10.76 6.22
CA VAL A 69 -1.84 10.58 5.03
C VAL A 69 -0.93 9.39 5.25
N LEU A 70 -0.98 8.42 4.36
CA LEU A 70 -0.15 7.22 4.37
C LEU A 70 0.78 7.20 3.15
N VAL A 71 1.79 6.35 3.20
CA VAL A 71 2.71 6.08 2.09
C VAL A 71 2.67 4.60 1.73
N PHE A 72 2.78 4.28 0.45
CA PHE A 72 2.98 2.91 -0.03
C PHE A 72 4.15 2.86 -1.00
N CYS A 73 5.21 2.15 -0.62
CA CYS A 73 6.44 2.09 -1.40
C CYS A 73 7.20 0.76 -1.24
N ASP A 74 8.21 0.58 -2.08
CA ASP A 74 9.13 -0.54 -2.04
C ASP A 74 10.30 -0.28 -1.09
N THR A 75 10.85 -1.34 -0.46
CA THR A 75 12.14 -1.21 0.24
C THR A 75 13.32 -1.30 -0.73
N GLU A 76 13.09 -1.87 -1.90
CA GLU A 76 14.06 -2.08 -2.97
C GLU A 76 15.29 -2.93 -2.57
N LYS A 77 16.40 -2.70 -3.28
CA LYS A 77 17.65 -3.44 -3.06
C LYS A 77 18.37 -2.93 -1.81
N LYS A 78 18.82 -3.86 -0.96
CA LYS A 78 19.73 -3.51 0.15
C LYS A 78 20.95 -2.74 -0.34
N PRO A 79 21.37 -1.69 0.42
CA PRO A 79 21.03 -1.35 1.80
C PRO A 79 19.76 -0.47 1.99
N HIS A 80 18.79 -0.45 1.07
CA HIS A 80 17.50 0.27 1.20
C HIS A 80 17.64 1.80 1.34
N GLU A 81 18.68 2.40 0.76
CA GLU A 81 19.05 3.82 0.95
C GLU A 81 17.90 4.80 0.72
N GLN A 82 17.09 4.57 -0.35
CA GLN A 82 15.97 5.46 -0.67
C GLN A 82 14.83 5.31 0.31
N TYR A 83 14.52 4.08 0.72
CA TYR A 83 13.50 3.79 1.71
C TYR A 83 13.86 4.37 3.08
N GLU A 84 15.10 4.22 3.53
CA GLU A 84 15.59 4.81 4.76
C GLU A 84 15.59 6.35 4.73
N ASP A 85 15.87 6.96 3.57
CA ASP A 85 15.77 8.41 3.40
C ASP A 85 14.30 8.89 3.51
N ILE A 86 13.35 8.13 2.97
CA ILE A 86 11.91 8.41 3.13
C ILE A 86 11.52 8.36 4.63
N LYS A 87 11.88 7.28 5.34
CA LYS A 87 11.62 7.13 6.77
C LYS A 87 12.18 8.30 7.57
N ARG A 88 13.46 8.61 7.36
CA ARG A 88 14.13 9.71 8.03
C ARG A 88 13.42 11.04 7.81
N LYS A 89 13.04 11.37 6.57
CA LYS A 89 12.39 12.66 6.24
C LYS A 89 10.98 12.77 6.82
N ILE A 90 10.23 11.68 6.90
CA ILE A 90 8.91 11.66 7.56
C ILE A 90 9.08 11.85 9.06
N ASN A 91 10.02 11.15 9.69
CA ASN A 91 10.33 11.31 11.11
C ASN A 91 10.77 12.73 11.45
N GLU A 92 11.68 13.32 10.66
CA GLU A 92 12.11 14.71 10.81
C GLU A 92 10.95 15.70 10.68
N PHE A 93 10.03 15.45 9.75
CA PHE A 93 8.86 16.32 9.53
C PHE A 93 7.93 16.35 10.75
N HIS A 94 7.68 15.20 11.39
CA HIS A 94 6.85 15.11 12.58
C HIS A 94 7.63 15.42 13.88
N GLY A 95 8.95 15.36 13.83
CA GLY A 95 9.78 15.46 15.04
C GLY A 95 9.70 14.23 15.96
N VAL A 96 9.31 13.07 15.41
CA VAL A 96 9.10 11.81 16.12
C VAL A 96 9.84 10.69 15.39
N ASP A 97 10.72 9.96 16.09
CA ASP A 97 11.59 8.95 15.48
C ASP A 97 10.86 7.72 14.92
N SER A 98 9.60 7.49 15.32
CA SER A 98 8.78 6.35 14.89
C SER A 98 7.61 6.73 13.98
N ALA A 99 7.45 8.00 13.58
CA ALA A 99 6.33 8.44 12.76
C ALA A 99 6.22 7.65 11.45
N ALA A 100 7.34 7.39 10.80
CA ALA A 100 7.39 6.63 9.55
C ALA A 100 6.86 5.19 9.70
N ASP A 101 7.07 4.52 10.83
CA ASP A 101 6.64 3.15 11.07
C ASP A 101 5.11 3.06 11.20
N GLU A 102 4.44 4.17 11.54
CA GLU A 102 2.98 4.22 11.64
C GLU A 102 2.31 4.54 10.31
N VAL A 103 2.98 5.26 9.39
CA VAL A 103 2.35 5.74 8.16
C VAL A 103 2.86 5.08 6.88
N ILE A 104 3.97 4.35 6.91
CA ILE A 104 4.50 3.69 5.71
C ILE A 104 4.01 2.24 5.62
N MET A 105 3.32 1.93 4.53
CA MET A 105 3.10 0.57 4.04
C MET A 105 4.24 0.22 3.10
N PHE A 106 4.81 -0.98 3.24
CA PHE A 106 5.91 -1.39 2.39
C PHE A 106 5.77 -2.81 1.84
N GLY A 107 6.42 -3.04 0.67
CA GLY A 107 6.69 -4.36 0.13
C GLY A 107 8.21 -4.60 0.06
N ASN A 108 8.71 -5.66 0.68
CA ASN A 108 10.11 -6.04 0.61
C ASN A 108 10.26 -7.38 -0.15
N PRO A 109 10.98 -7.44 -1.24
CA PRO A 109 11.83 -6.39 -1.84
C PRO A 109 11.10 -5.40 -2.76
N CYS A 110 9.84 -5.62 -3.07
CA CYS A 110 9.02 -4.76 -3.91
C CYS A 110 7.53 -5.06 -3.75
N THR A 111 6.66 -4.16 -4.22
CA THR A 111 5.19 -4.27 -4.18
C THR A 111 4.67 -5.58 -4.79
N MET A 112 5.38 -6.14 -5.77
CA MET A 112 5.04 -7.45 -6.32
C MET A 112 5.08 -8.58 -5.27
N GLN A 113 5.79 -8.42 -4.14
CA GLN A 113 5.72 -9.34 -2.99
C GLN A 113 4.28 -9.45 -2.46
N ILE A 114 3.57 -8.33 -2.38
CA ILE A 114 2.18 -8.27 -1.92
C ILE A 114 1.25 -8.76 -3.02
N ILE A 115 1.41 -8.25 -4.24
CA ILE A 115 0.55 -8.60 -5.38
C ILE A 115 0.58 -10.10 -5.67
N SER A 116 1.75 -10.74 -5.61
CA SER A 116 1.87 -12.18 -5.85
C SER A 116 1.11 -13.03 -4.84
N LYS A 117 0.77 -12.49 -3.66
CA LYS A 117 -0.01 -13.20 -2.64
C LYS A 117 -1.46 -13.47 -3.06
N HIS A 118 -1.97 -12.83 -4.10
CA HIS A 118 -3.24 -13.22 -4.71
C HIS A 118 -3.20 -14.67 -5.23
N TRP A 119 -2.03 -15.16 -5.61
CA TRP A 119 -1.89 -16.46 -6.30
C TRP A 119 -1.03 -17.48 -5.58
N THR A 120 -0.04 -17.05 -4.78
CA THR A 120 0.96 -17.95 -4.22
C THR A 120 1.47 -17.53 -2.84
N ASP A 121 1.90 -18.49 -2.04
CA ASP A 121 2.58 -18.26 -0.76
C ASP A 121 4.09 -18.00 -0.92
N LYS A 122 4.65 -18.19 -2.13
CA LYS A 122 6.08 -18.00 -2.37
C LYS A 122 6.51 -16.56 -2.08
N ASN A 123 7.62 -16.37 -1.39
CA ASN A 123 8.22 -15.06 -1.16
C ASN A 123 9.22 -14.72 -2.27
N LEU A 124 9.19 -13.47 -2.71
CA LEU A 124 10.16 -12.93 -3.65
C LEU A 124 11.51 -12.74 -2.96
N LYS A 125 12.59 -12.94 -3.72
CA LYS A 125 13.97 -12.82 -3.23
C LYS A 125 14.71 -11.62 -3.82
N SER A 126 14.08 -10.91 -4.77
CA SER A 126 14.73 -9.84 -5.52
C SER A 126 13.70 -8.80 -5.97
N PRO A 127 14.02 -7.50 -5.97
CA PRO A 127 13.17 -6.47 -6.58
C PRO A 127 13.27 -6.48 -8.12
N ALA A 128 14.24 -7.20 -8.68
CA ALA A 128 14.50 -7.19 -10.11
C ALA A 128 13.36 -7.83 -10.91
N LYS A 129 12.66 -7.03 -11.70
CA LYS A 129 11.50 -7.45 -12.50
C LYS A 129 11.78 -8.68 -13.40
N PRO A 130 12.96 -8.82 -14.07
CA PRO A 130 13.27 -10.02 -14.82
C PRO A 130 13.35 -11.31 -14.00
N VAL A 131 13.71 -11.20 -12.70
CA VAL A 131 13.76 -12.36 -11.79
C VAL A 131 12.34 -12.81 -11.42
N ASN A 132 11.42 -11.87 -11.29
CA ASN A 132 10.03 -12.12 -10.92
C ASN A 132 9.12 -12.43 -12.13
N ALA A 133 9.56 -12.09 -13.36
CA ALA A 133 8.77 -12.26 -14.57
C ALA A 133 8.25 -13.70 -14.81
N PRO A 134 9.01 -14.79 -14.52
CA PRO A 134 8.49 -16.14 -14.66
C PRO A 134 7.31 -16.44 -13.73
N LEU A 135 7.35 -15.95 -12.49
CA LEU A 135 6.25 -16.10 -11.55
C LEU A 135 5.01 -15.33 -12.02
N ILE A 136 5.18 -14.10 -12.47
CA ILE A 136 4.09 -13.28 -13.00
C ILE A 136 3.45 -13.96 -14.20
N LYS A 137 4.25 -14.46 -15.14
CA LYS A 137 3.77 -15.21 -16.31
C LYS A 137 2.96 -16.45 -15.91
N GLU A 138 3.41 -17.19 -14.89
CA GLU A 138 2.74 -18.42 -14.41
C GLU A 138 1.28 -18.16 -14.04
N TYR A 139 0.99 -17.01 -13.41
CA TYR A 139 -0.34 -16.71 -12.87
C TYR A 139 -1.17 -15.74 -13.72
N THR A 140 -0.54 -14.92 -14.55
CA THR A 140 -1.22 -13.87 -15.31
C THR A 140 -1.08 -14.00 -16.83
N GLY A 141 -0.18 -14.88 -17.30
CA GLY A 141 0.13 -14.98 -18.72
C GLY A 141 1.03 -13.84 -19.26
N VAL A 142 1.26 -12.79 -18.48
CA VAL A 142 2.06 -11.62 -18.90
C VAL A 142 3.51 -11.99 -19.09
N GLU A 143 3.98 -11.93 -20.35
CA GLU A 143 5.33 -12.31 -20.71
C GLU A 143 6.33 -11.17 -20.48
N ASN A 144 7.55 -11.54 -20.06
CA ASN A 144 8.68 -10.61 -19.94
C ASN A 144 8.34 -9.34 -19.17
N TYR A 145 7.68 -9.50 -18.00
CA TYR A 145 7.24 -8.41 -17.17
C TYR A 145 8.38 -7.43 -16.83
N LYS A 146 8.18 -6.16 -17.14
CA LYS A 146 9.12 -5.05 -16.93
C LYS A 146 8.51 -3.88 -16.16
N GLY A 147 7.25 -4.00 -15.72
CA GLY A 147 6.53 -2.92 -15.04
C GLY A 147 6.13 -1.77 -15.96
N ARG A 148 5.92 -2.02 -17.26
CA ARG A 148 5.31 -1.04 -18.16
C ARG A 148 3.83 -0.88 -17.85
N ALA A 149 3.27 0.28 -18.12
CA ALA A 149 1.88 0.59 -17.81
C ALA A 149 0.88 -0.43 -18.39
N ASP A 150 1.09 -0.88 -19.63
CA ASP A 150 0.30 -1.93 -20.28
C ASP A 150 0.37 -3.26 -19.52
N GLN A 151 1.56 -3.66 -19.10
CA GLN A 151 1.78 -4.90 -18.36
C GLN A 151 1.25 -4.84 -16.93
N ILE A 152 1.38 -3.69 -16.26
CA ILE A 152 0.80 -3.47 -14.93
C ILE A 152 -0.72 -3.62 -15.01
N HIS A 153 -1.35 -2.96 -15.98
CA HIS A 153 -2.79 -3.05 -16.19
C HIS A 153 -3.24 -4.50 -16.41
N GLU A 154 -2.58 -5.24 -17.28
CA GLU A 154 -2.87 -6.64 -17.55
C GLU A 154 -2.72 -7.52 -16.30
N VAL A 155 -1.67 -7.33 -15.49
CA VAL A 155 -1.51 -8.03 -14.21
C VAL A 155 -2.66 -7.70 -13.25
N MET A 156 -3.11 -6.44 -13.18
CA MET A 156 -4.19 -6.02 -12.30
C MET A 156 -5.55 -6.63 -12.70
N GLU A 157 -5.77 -6.99 -13.96
CA GLU A 157 -6.99 -7.72 -14.36
C GLU A 157 -7.12 -9.09 -13.69
N HIS A 158 -6.00 -9.71 -13.31
CA HIS A 158 -5.96 -10.98 -12.58
C HIS A 158 -6.11 -10.84 -11.05
N VAL A 159 -6.16 -9.60 -10.54
CA VAL A 159 -6.52 -9.31 -9.14
C VAL A 159 -8.03 -9.19 -9.06
N THR A 160 -8.67 -10.11 -8.32
CA THR A 160 -10.14 -10.21 -8.19
C THR A 160 -10.58 -10.19 -6.74
N ALA A 161 -11.87 -9.97 -6.48
CA ALA A 161 -12.40 -10.03 -5.11
C ALA A 161 -12.26 -11.44 -4.50
N GLU A 162 -12.34 -12.49 -5.31
CA GLU A 162 -12.20 -13.87 -4.85
C GLU A 162 -10.77 -14.14 -4.37
N ASN A 163 -9.74 -13.79 -5.16
CA ASN A 163 -8.36 -14.04 -4.75
C ASN A 163 -7.82 -13.00 -3.76
N TYR A 164 -8.53 -11.89 -3.56
CA TYR A 164 -8.22 -10.95 -2.47
C TYR A 164 -8.31 -11.61 -1.09
N VAL A 165 -9.29 -12.50 -0.87
CA VAL A 165 -9.43 -13.23 0.40
C VAL A 165 -8.18 -14.03 0.72
N ASP A 166 -7.66 -14.75 -0.26
CA ASP A 166 -6.41 -15.51 -0.14
C ASP A 166 -5.22 -14.58 0.11
N MET A 167 -5.11 -13.51 -0.66
CA MET A 167 -4.06 -12.51 -0.52
C MET A 167 -4.06 -11.92 0.90
N SER A 168 -5.21 -11.47 1.39
CA SER A 168 -5.36 -10.90 2.73
C SER A 168 -4.87 -11.87 3.83
N GLN A 169 -5.20 -13.17 3.71
CA GLN A 169 -4.72 -14.18 4.66
C GLN A 169 -3.20 -14.42 4.58
N ARG A 170 -2.63 -14.37 3.37
CA ARG A 170 -1.20 -14.63 3.14
C ARG A 170 -0.35 -13.45 3.58
N VAL A 171 -0.74 -12.20 3.28
CA VAL A 171 0.04 -11.02 3.70
C VAL A 171 0.04 -10.80 5.21
N ARG A 172 -1.03 -11.21 5.92
CA ARG A 172 -1.06 -11.15 7.40
C ARG A 172 -0.10 -12.12 8.07
N LYS A 173 0.44 -13.09 7.34
CA LYS A 173 1.45 -14.04 7.84
C LYS A 173 2.88 -13.63 7.50
N LEU A 174 3.04 -12.59 6.69
CA LEU A 174 4.37 -12.07 6.36
C LEU A 174 5.00 -11.45 7.60
N ASP A 175 6.33 -11.54 7.67
CA ASP A 175 7.09 -10.77 8.63
C ASP A 175 6.86 -9.27 8.37
N SER A 176 6.75 -8.49 9.42
CA SER A 176 6.58 -7.03 9.35
C SER A 176 7.89 -6.25 9.53
N ASP A 177 9.03 -6.94 9.69
CA ASP A 177 10.35 -6.34 9.76
C ASP A 177 10.84 -5.98 8.34
N ASP A 178 11.01 -4.69 8.07
CA ASP A 178 11.41 -4.17 6.76
C ASP A 178 12.84 -4.57 6.36
N SER A 179 13.66 -5.06 7.28
CA SER A 179 15.00 -5.59 7.02
C SER A 179 14.98 -7.03 6.46
N VAL A 180 13.86 -7.74 6.60
CA VAL A 180 13.70 -9.15 6.21
C VAL A 180 13.19 -9.25 4.78
N THR A 181 13.95 -9.90 3.89
CA THR A 181 13.53 -10.11 2.51
C THR A 181 12.29 -11.02 2.43
N GLY A 182 11.28 -10.59 1.71
CA GLY A 182 10.00 -11.29 1.59
C GLY A 182 8.96 -10.85 2.65
N SER A 183 9.24 -9.79 3.40
CA SER A 183 8.37 -9.20 4.41
C SER A 183 7.41 -8.14 3.84
N SER A 184 6.44 -7.74 4.64
CA SER A 184 5.55 -6.60 4.39
C SER A 184 4.69 -6.33 5.62
N ASN A 185 4.46 -5.07 5.95
CA ASN A 185 3.49 -4.66 6.96
C ASN A 185 2.08 -4.40 6.37
N PHE A 186 1.86 -4.64 5.08
CA PHE A 186 0.59 -4.37 4.40
C PHE A 186 -0.60 -5.08 5.05
N GLY A 187 -0.37 -6.26 5.66
CA GLY A 187 -1.38 -7.01 6.40
C GLY A 187 -1.96 -6.26 7.62
N LYS A 188 -1.15 -5.39 8.30
CA LYS A 188 -1.61 -4.48 9.36
C LYS A 188 -2.66 -3.51 8.79
N PHE A 189 -2.34 -2.85 7.67
CA PHE A 189 -3.20 -1.84 7.06
C PHE A 189 -4.47 -2.42 6.43
N ILE A 190 -4.40 -3.59 5.80
CA ILE A 190 -5.62 -4.29 5.32
C ILE A 190 -6.61 -4.49 6.47
N LYS A 191 -6.13 -4.95 7.64
CA LYS A 191 -6.98 -5.14 8.81
C LYS A 191 -7.66 -3.84 9.24
N LEU A 192 -6.96 -2.71 9.15
CA LEU A 192 -7.49 -1.40 9.48
C LEU A 192 -8.54 -0.95 8.45
N PHE A 193 -8.26 -1.09 7.15
CA PHE A 193 -9.19 -0.72 6.08
C PHE A 193 -10.44 -1.62 6.01
N GLU A 194 -10.39 -2.84 6.52
CA GLU A 194 -11.55 -3.72 6.62
C GLU A 194 -12.36 -3.49 7.90
N SER A 195 -11.85 -2.72 8.88
CA SER A 195 -12.48 -2.50 10.18
C SER A 195 -13.70 -1.58 10.09
N ASP A 196 -14.73 -1.89 10.88
CA ASP A 196 -15.86 -1.00 11.15
C ASP A 196 -15.52 0.08 12.20
N ASP A 197 -14.43 -0.11 12.94
CA ASP A 197 -13.90 0.84 13.93
C ASP A 197 -12.87 1.74 13.26
N SER A 198 -13.15 3.05 13.22
CA SER A 198 -12.25 4.06 12.65
C SER A 198 -11.30 4.71 13.68
N GLY A 199 -11.37 4.31 14.96
CA GLY A 199 -10.55 4.87 16.03
C GLY A 199 -9.03 4.74 15.80
N TRP A 200 -8.62 3.80 14.93
CA TRP A 200 -7.22 3.65 14.53
C TRP A 200 -6.64 4.88 13.80
N ILE A 201 -7.49 5.71 13.17
CA ILE A 201 -7.06 6.97 12.51
C ILE A 201 -6.57 7.95 13.57
N GLU A 202 -7.35 8.12 14.65
CA GLU A 202 -6.96 8.96 15.78
C GLU A 202 -5.74 8.38 16.52
N GLU A 203 -5.67 7.05 16.64
CA GLU A 203 -4.52 6.37 17.25
C GLU A 203 -3.23 6.67 16.48
N ILE A 204 -3.21 6.49 15.15
CA ILE A 204 -2.05 6.83 14.32
C ILE A 204 -1.71 8.32 14.43
N ASN A 205 -2.70 9.21 14.31
CA ASN A 205 -2.47 10.65 14.45
C ASN A 205 -1.94 11.05 15.84
N GLY A 206 -2.24 10.27 16.87
CA GLY A 206 -1.71 10.47 18.21
C GLY A 206 -0.20 10.14 18.35
N TYR A 207 0.37 9.39 17.41
CA TYR A 207 1.81 9.11 17.33
C TYR A 207 2.58 10.11 16.45
N LEU A 208 1.88 10.94 15.68
CA LEU A 208 2.47 11.94 14.78
C LEU A 208 2.56 13.32 15.44
#